data_02b042f67f411aa495aeaae69080e9cf
#
_entry.id   02b042f67f411aa495aeaae69080e9cf
#
_cell.length_a   1.000
_cell.length_b   1.000
_cell.length_c   1.000
_cell.angle_alpha   90.00
_cell.angle_beta   90.00
_cell.angle_gamma   90.00
#
_symmetry.space_group_name_H-M   'P 1'
#
loop_
_entity.id
_entity.type
_entity.pdbx_description
1 polymer ?
#
loop_
_entity_poly.entity_id
_entity_poly.type
_entity_poly.pdbx_seq_one_letter_code
_entity_poly.pdbx_strand_id
1 'polypeptide(L)'
;MRKAVMVEGAAKPGGHYSHAVIADRLVFVAGQAGADPLTGALSDKFADQVRQTLKNIQTILRGVGCDMKDVVKVNSYLTDGSRFQEYNAIYKEFFPTEPPARTTIGCQMGGILVEIDCIALLPS
;
A
#
# COMPACT_ATOMS: atom_id res chain seq x y z
N MET A 1 -16.01 1.58 -17.06
CA MET A 1 -14.75 1.72 -17.81
C MET A 1 -13.59 1.24 -16.95
N ARG A 2 -12.67 0.53 -17.55
CA ARG A 2 -11.51 -0.01 -16.84
C ARG A 2 -10.23 0.61 -17.44
N LYS A 3 -9.36 1.15 -16.58
CA LYS A 3 -8.09 1.74 -17.04
C LYS A 3 -6.94 1.27 -16.14
N ALA A 4 -5.98 0.55 -16.73
CA ALA A 4 -4.74 0.19 -16.04
C ALA A 4 -3.79 1.38 -16.03
N VAL A 5 -3.11 1.60 -14.91
CA VAL A 5 -2.24 2.76 -14.72
C VAL A 5 -0.88 2.32 -14.18
N MET A 6 0.17 2.85 -14.81
CA MET A 6 1.52 2.77 -14.28
C MET A 6 1.90 4.18 -13.82
N VAL A 7 2.34 4.32 -12.58
CA VAL A 7 2.68 5.62 -11.99
C VAL A 7 4.19 5.83 -12.07
N GLU A 8 4.59 6.91 -12.73
CA GLU A 8 6.01 7.27 -12.80
C GLU A 8 6.52 7.63 -11.40
N GLY A 9 7.70 7.14 -11.07
CA GLY A 9 8.31 7.37 -9.76
C GLY A 9 7.90 6.37 -8.68
N ALA A 10 6.88 5.55 -8.93
CA ALA A 10 6.52 4.49 -8.00
C ALA A 10 7.50 3.31 -8.13
N ALA A 11 7.61 2.50 -7.08
CA ALA A 11 8.44 1.31 -7.11
C ALA A 11 8.00 0.38 -8.24
N LYS A 12 8.96 -0.16 -9.00
CA LYS A 12 8.65 -1.04 -10.12
C LYS A 12 7.87 -2.28 -9.64
N PRO A 13 6.83 -2.70 -10.40
CA PRO A 13 6.14 -3.95 -10.07
C PRO A 13 7.12 -5.13 -10.10
N GLY A 14 7.04 -5.99 -9.09
CA GLY A 14 7.87 -7.18 -9.02
C GLY A 14 7.36 -8.32 -9.91
N GLY A 15 6.30 -8.10 -10.68
CA GLY A 15 5.70 -9.10 -11.56
C GLY A 15 4.86 -8.47 -12.64
N HIS A 16 4.03 -9.28 -13.28
CA HIS A 16 3.20 -8.83 -14.41
C HIS A 16 1.87 -8.26 -13.89
N TYR A 17 1.90 -7.00 -13.47
CA TYR A 17 0.70 -6.30 -13.00
C TYR A 17 0.90 -4.79 -13.08
N SER A 18 -0.21 -4.05 -13.11
CA SER A 18 -0.20 -2.59 -13.09
C SER A 18 -0.14 -2.07 -11.66
N HIS A 19 0.36 -0.85 -11.47
CA HIS A 19 0.33 -0.21 -10.15
C HIS A 19 -1.09 -0.05 -9.63
N ALA A 20 -2.00 0.32 -10.52
CA ALA A 20 -3.40 0.50 -10.16
C ALA A 20 -4.31 0.23 -11.36
N VAL A 21 -5.57 -0.05 -11.06
CA VAL A 21 -6.62 -0.11 -12.08
C VAL A 21 -7.76 0.78 -11.60
N ILE A 22 -8.20 1.68 -12.49
CA ILE A 22 -9.36 2.54 -12.23
C ILE A 22 -10.55 1.87 -12.88
N ALA A 23 -11.60 1.64 -12.09
CA ALA A 23 -12.86 1.08 -12.58
C ALA A 23 -13.97 2.03 -12.14
N ASP A 24 -14.49 2.79 -13.09
CA ASP A 24 -15.41 3.90 -12.84
C ASP A 24 -14.80 4.88 -11.86
N ARG A 25 -15.28 4.96 -10.63
CA ARG A 25 -14.75 5.87 -9.61
C ARG A 25 -13.87 5.17 -8.57
N LEU A 26 -13.70 3.87 -8.70
CA LEU A 26 -12.88 3.10 -7.75
C LEU A 26 -11.47 2.92 -8.30
N VAL A 27 -10.50 3.04 -7.41
CA VAL A 27 -9.09 2.80 -7.72
C VAL A 27 -8.62 1.59 -6.92
N PHE A 28 -8.16 0.58 -7.63
CA PHE A 28 -7.63 -0.64 -7.03
C PHE A 28 -6.11 -0.58 -7.10
N VAL A 29 -5.45 -0.48 -5.95
CA VAL A 29 -3.99 -0.38 -5.89
C VAL A 29 -3.40 -1.76 -5.62
N ALA A 30 -2.45 -2.16 -6.45
CA ALA A 30 -1.76 -3.45 -6.31
C ALA A 30 -0.98 -3.51 -5.00
N GLY A 31 -0.77 -4.71 -4.48
CA GLY A 31 0.01 -4.92 -3.27
C GLY A 31 1.39 -4.28 -3.37
N GLN A 32 1.74 -3.50 -2.35
CA GLN A 32 3.03 -2.84 -2.24
C GLN A 32 3.80 -3.41 -1.07
N ALA A 33 5.09 -3.62 -1.27
CA ALA A 33 6.04 -3.91 -0.21
C ALA A 33 6.83 -2.65 0.11
N GLY A 34 7.71 -2.73 1.09
CA GLY A 34 8.53 -1.59 1.53
C GLY A 34 9.79 -1.38 0.72
N ALA A 35 9.73 -1.62 -0.58
CA ALA A 35 10.88 -1.40 -1.46
C ALA A 35 11.11 0.08 -1.69
N ASP A 36 12.38 0.49 -1.63
CA ASP A 36 12.79 1.84 -2.01
C ASP A 36 12.48 2.02 -3.51
N PRO A 37 11.74 3.06 -3.90
CA PRO A 37 11.33 3.21 -5.30
C PRO A 37 12.49 3.46 -6.27
N LEU A 38 13.65 3.93 -5.79
CA LEU A 38 14.81 4.17 -6.63
C LEU A 38 15.72 2.95 -6.75
N THR A 39 15.94 2.25 -5.65
CA THR A 39 16.94 1.17 -5.59
C THR A 39 16.32 -0.22 -5.55
N GLY A 40 15.06 -0.34 -5.14
CA GLY A 40 14.40 -1.62 -4.91
C GLY A 40 14.79 -2.28 -3.58
N ALA A 41 15.62 -1.63 -2.77
CA ALA A 41 16.12 -2.21 -1.53
C ALA A 41 15.03 -2.26 -0.46
N LEU A 42 15.09 -3.31 0.36
CA LEU A 42 14.21 -3.49 1.53
C LEU A 42 15.05 -3.32 2.79
N SER A 43 14.55 -2.53 3.74
CA SER A 43 15.16 -2.47 5.07
C SER A 43 14.93 -3.80 5.79
N ASP A 44 15.85 -4.18 6.66
CA ASP A 44 15.67 -5.36 7.52
C ASP A 44 14.82 -5.05 8.76
N LYS A 45 14.44 -3.78 8.96
CA LYS A 45 13.64 -3.35 10.10
C LYS A 45 12.17 -3.27 9.73
N PHE A 46 11.34 -3.88 10.56
CA PHE A 46 9.89 -3.92 10.33
C PHE A 46 9.28 -2.52 10.21
N ALA A 47 9.60 -1.62 11.15
CA ALA A 47 9.04 -0.27 11.12
C ALA A 47 9.38 0.47 9.85
N ASP A 48 10.62 0.34 9.36
CA ASP A 48 11.04 0.98 8.12
C ASP A 48 10.29 0.42 6.92
N GLN A 49 10.09 -0.90 6.88
CA GLN A 49 9.33 -1.52 5.80
C GLN A 49 7.87 -1.07 5.82
N VAL A 50 7.26 -0.97 6.99
CA VAL A 50 5.86 -0.49 7.10
C VAL A 50 5.73 0.93 6.56
N ARG A 51 6.61 1.84 7.00
CA ARG A 51 6.55 3.23 6.56
C ARG A 51 6.77 3.36 5.06
N GLN A 52 7.75 2.63 4.52
CA GLN A 52 8.02 2.70 3.09
C GLN A 52 6.87 2.09 2.28
N THR A 53 6.27 0.99 2.76
CA THR A 53 5.11 0.39 2.12
C THR A 53 3.96 1.40 2.01
N LEU A 54 3.65 2.09 3.11
CA LEU A 54 2.58 3.10 3.13
C LEU A 54 2.91 4.30 2.25
N LYS A 55 4.17 4.71 2.21
CA LYS A 55 4.61 5.76 1.28
C LYS A 55 4.47 5.32 -0.17
N ASN A 56 4.76 4.06 -0.47
CA ASN A 56 4.60 3.52 -1.83
C ASN A 56 3.13 3.51 -2.24
N ILE A 57 2.23 3.14 -1.34
CA ILE A 57 0.78 3.25 -1.57
C ILE A 57 0.40 4.69 -1.87
N GLN A 58 0.88 5.62 -1.05
CA GLN A 58 0.57 7.05 -1.21
C GLN A 58 1.07 7.60 -2.56
N THR A 59 2.26 7.19 -2.99
CA THR A 59 2.81 7.59 -4.29
C THR A 59 1.89 7.18 -5.43
N ILE A 60 1.40 5.94 -5.40
CA ILE A 60 0.50 5.44 -6.43
C ILE A 60 -0.84 6.20 -6.38
N LEU A 61 -1.40 6.37 -5.19
CA LEU A 61 -2.66 7.10 -5.04
C LEU A 61 -2.56 8.52 -5.59
N ARG A 62 -1.50 9.24 -5.24
CA ARG A 62 -1.28 10.62 -5.74
C ARG A 62 -1.11 10.65 -7.25
N GLY A 63 -0.50 9.63 -7.82
CA GLY A 63 -0.33 9.51 -9.26
C GLY A 63 -1.63 9.36 -10.04
N VAL A 64 -2.71 8.96 -9.35
CA VAL A 64 -4.03 8.82 -9.98
C VAL A 64 -5.05 9.86 -9.48
N GLY A 65 -4.57 10.87 -8.72
CA GLY A 65 -5.43 11.95 -8.26
C GLY A 65 -6.12 11.69 -6.92
N CYS A 66 -5.68 10.69 -6.17
CA CYS A 66 -6.18 10.36 -4.83
C CYS A 66 -5.13 10.67 -3.77
N ASP A 67 -5.49 10.50 -2.52
CA ASP A 67 -4.55 10.48 -1.41
C ASP A 67 -5.07 9.51 -0.35
N MET A 68 -4.36 9.40 0.77
CA MET A 68 -4.70 8.44 1.83
C MET A 68 -6.13 8.65 2.35
N LYS A 69 -6.61 9.88 2.42
CA LYS A 69 -7.98 10.21 2.87
C LYS A 69 -9.07 9.61 1.98
N ASP A 70 -8.72 9.24 0.74
CA ASP A 70 -9.68 8.69 -0.23
C ASP A 70 -9.77 7.17 -0.16
N VAL A 71 -8.93 6.54 0.66
CA VAL A 71 -8.90 5.07 0.79
C VAL A 71 -10.13 4.60 1.55
N VAL A 72 -10.82 3.60 1.00
CA VAL A 72 -12.03 3.03 1.61
C VAL A 72 -11.78 1.64 2.20
N LYS A 73 -10.82 0.90 1.66
CA LYS A 73 -10.51 -0.46 2.14
C LYS A 73 -9.01 -0.72 2.03
N VAL A 74 -8.45 -1.32 3.07
CA VAL A 74 -7.05 -1.75 3.11
C VAL A 74 -6.99 -3.23 3.47
N ASN A 75 -6.16 -3.99 2.75
CA ASN A 75 -5.77 -5.34 3.13
C ASN A 75 -4.29 -5.30 3.50
N SER A 76 -3.95 -5.83 4.67
CA SER A 76 -2.59 -5.84 5.19
C SER A 76 -2.16 -7.27 5.47
N TYR A 77 -0.92 -7.57 5.08
CA TYR A 77 -0.33 -8.89 5.22
C TYR A 77 0.98 -8.75 5.98
N LEU A 78 1.12 -9.45 7.12
CA LEU A 78 2.31 -9.42 7.95
C LEU A 78 2.93 -10.82 7.99
N THR A 79 4.25 -10.92 7.84
CA THR A 79 4.92 -12.22 7.99
C THR A 79 4.97 -12.65 9.45
N ASP A 80 4.93 -11.69 10.38
CA ASP A 80 4.91 -11.94 11.82
C ASP A 80 3.69 -11.25 12.44
N GLY A 81 2.64 -12.04 12.68
CA GLY A 81 1.39 -11.52 13.26
C GLY A 81 1.55 -10.95 14.67
N SER A 82 2.65 -11.30 15.38
CA SER A 82 2.90 -10.74 16.71
C SER A 82 3.24 -9.25 16.68
N ARG A 83 3.55 -8.70 15.50
CA ARG A 83 3.88 -7.29 15.31
C ARG A 83 2.66 -6.41 15.02
N PHE A 84 1.46 -6.93 15.26
CA PHE A 84 0.20 -6.24 14.98
C PHE A 84 0.13 -4.86 15.65
N GLN A 85 0.55 -4.75 16.92
CA GLN A 85 0.48 -3.48 17.66
C GLN A 85 1.47 -2.45 17.10
N GLU A 86 2.68 -2.88 16.77
CA GLU A 86 3.68 -2.02 16.14
C GLU A 86 3.19 -1.50 14.79
N TYR A 87 2.59 -2.38 14.00
CA TYR A 87 1.98 -2.03 12.72
C TYR A 87 0.89 -0.98 12.90
N ASN A 88 -0.02 -1.18 13.87
CA ASN A 88 -1.11 -0.25 14.14
C ASN A 88 -0.60 1.14 14.49
N ALA A 89 0.45 1.24 15.29
CA ALA A 89 1.00 2.54 15.70
C ALA A 89 1.51 3.33 14.49
N ILE A 90 2.19 2.67 13.56
CA ILE A 90 2.70 3.31 12.35
C ILE A 90 1.57 3.61 11.37
N TYR A 91 0.66 2.66 11.18
CA TYR A 91 -0.50 2.80 10.32
C TYR A 91 -1.31 4.05 10.66
N LYS A 92 -1.49 4.31 11.95
CA LYS A 92 -2.23 5.46 12.46
C LYS A 92 -1.60 6.79 12.02
N GLU A 93 -0.31 6.84 11.80
CA GLU A 93 0.37 8.04 11.30
C GLU A 93 -0.11 8.43 9.90
N PHE A 94 -0.50 7.43 9.10
CA PHE A 94 -0.94 7.63 7.71
C PHE A 94 -2.45 7.77 7.57
N PHE A 95 -3.20 7.27 8.55
CA PHE A 95 -4.66 7.34 8.59
C PHE A 95 -5.10 7.88 9.96
N PRO A 96 -4.82 9.18 10.23
CA PRO A 96 -5.05 9.73 11.57
C PRO A 96 -6.52 9.95 11.93
N THR A 97 -7.39 10.12 10.93
CA THR A 97 -8.80 10.39 11.14
C THR A 97 -9.64 9.55 10.20
N GLU A 98 -10.80 9.10 10.67
CA GLU A 98 -11.75 8.32 9.87
C GLU A 98 -11.04 7.20 9.08
N PRO A 99 -10.37 6.26 9.78
CA PRO A 99 -9.58 5.24 9.08
C PRO A 99 -10.45 4.38 8.18
N PRO A 100 -9.88 3.86 7.08
CA PRO A 100 -10.62 2.97 6.18
C PRO A 100 -10.92 1.63 6.85
N ALA A 101 -11.87 0.89 6.28
CA ALA A 101 -12.06 -0.50 6.68
C ALA A 101 -10.77 -1.28 6.39
N ARG A 102 -10.38 -2.19 7.28
CA ARG A 102 -9.12 -2.92 7.13
C ARG A 102 -9.26 -4.36 7.57
N THR A 103 -8.61 -5.25 6.85
CA THR A 103 -8.35 -6.63 7.25
C THR A 103 -6.84 -6.80 7.34
N THR A 104 -6.35 -7.40 8.42
CA THR A 104 -4.93 -7.67 8.61
C THR A 104 -4.74 -9.14 8.92
N ILE A 105 -3.88 -9.83 8.18
CA ILE A 105 -3.60 -11.24 8.40
C ILE A 105 -2.10 -11.50 8.47
N GLY A 106 -1.73 -12.58 9.15
CA GLY A 106 -0.37 -13.12 9.13
C GLY A 106 -0.26 -14.15 8.02
N CYS A 107 0.84 -14.14 7.28
CA CYS A 107 1.08 -15.09 6.19
C CYS A 107 2.57 -15.14 5.84
N GLN A 108 2.95 -16.11 5.01
CA GLN A 108 4.33 -16.21 4.53
C GLN A 108 4.48 -15.41 3.23
N MET A 109 5.54 -14.60 3.14
CA MET A 109 5.79 -13.74 1.98
C MET A 109 7.28 -13.67 1.61
N GLY A 110 8.04 -14.69 1.83
CA GLY A 110 9.47 -14.68 1.51
C GLY A 110 10.21 -13.59 2.31
N GLY A 111 10.97 -12.74 1.66
CA GLY A 111 11.79 -11.70 2.31
C GLY A 111 11.05 -10.42 2.67
N ILE A 112 9.76 -10.34 2.39
CA ILE A 112 8.95 -9.17 2.67
C ILE A 112 8.33 -9.31 4.06
N LEU A 113 8.39 -8.26 4.88
CA LEU A 113 7.83 -8.30 6.24
C LEU A 113 6.39 -7.80 6.27
N VAL A 114 6.00 -6.99 5.31
CA VAL A 114 4.65 -6.41 5.23
C VAL A 114 4.29 -6.17 3.76
N GLU A 115 3.02 -6.37 3.43
CA GLU A 115 2.47 -6.02 2.12
C GLU A 115 1.09 -5.39 2.35
N ILE A 116 0.76 -4.38 1.55
CA ILE A 116 -0.50 -3.64 1.68
C ILE A 116 -1.07 -3.42 0.29
N ASP A 117 -2.37 -3.71 0.11
CA ASP A 117 -3.13 -3.25 -1.04
C ASP A 117 -4.32 -2.44 -0.56
N CYS A 118 -4.93 -1.67 -1.45
CA CYS A 118 -6.06 -0.85 -1.04
C CYS A 118 -7.00 -0.54 -2.20
N ILE A 119 -8.18 -0.07 -1.82
CA ILE A 119 -9.19 0.45 -2.74
C ILE A 119 -9.47 1.88 -2.28
N ALA A 120 -9.48 2.80 -3.23
CA ALA A 120 -9.77 4.22 -2.99
C ALA A 120 -10.90 4.70 -3.89
N LEU A 121 -11.49 5.82 -3.52
CA LEU A 121 -12.55 6.46 -4.29
C LEU A 121 -11.99 7.74 -4.89
N LEU A 122 -12.11 7.90 -6.20
CA LEU A 122 -11.69 9.15 -6.85
C LEU A 122 -12.49 10.32 -6.30
N PRO A 123 -11.86 11.46 -6.00
CA PRO A 123 -12.57 12.66 -5.57
C PRO A 123 -13.54 13.13 -6.66
N SER A 124 -14.62 13.76 -6.23
CA SER A 124 -15.65 14.30 -7.14
C SER A 124 -15.13 15.49 -7.93
#